data_d27616eb0ae62399dd7718124d9bad48
#
_entry.id   d27616eb0ae62399dd7718124d9bad48
#
_cell.length_a   1.000
_cell.length_b   1.000
_cell.length_c   1.000
_cell.angle_alpha   90.00
_cell.angle_beta   90.00
_cell.angle_gamma   90.00
#
_symmetry.space_group_name_H-M   'P 1'
#
loop_
_entity.id
_entity.type
_entity.pdbx_description
1 polymer ?
#
loop_
_entity_poly.entity_id
_entity_poly.type
_entity_poly.pdbx_seq_one_letter_code
_entity_poly.pdbx_strand_id
1 'polypeptide(L)'
;GDPGQPPPPPSRRLRRNHAWRHLNNHDVISMPDTWEYPWYASWDLAFHCVALAHVDPAFAKDQLVLLCREWFMHPNGQLPAYEWEFGDVNPPVHAWAALRVFEIDGRRDHDFLERVFHKLLLNFTWWVNRKDTEGNNVFQGGFLGLDNIGPFDRSQAPPAAGELEQSDATAWMATYCLNLLEMALVLAAHDPTYEDVATKFFEHFTYIASAMNSQGLWDEEDGFYYDVLRDDAGRQTPLRVRSMVGLIPLFAVAILDGGLLDRLPDFATRMRWFVRHKPQFAAVIDHIHQPGQADARLLSIVGPERLRRILTRMLDETEFLSDHGLRSLSRAHLDHPWEGEIGGTACRVDYEPAESATPLFGGNSNWRGPVWFPLNHLVIESLRRYQRYFGDSWTVELPTGSGVQATLGEVADELSRRLRSIFLPDPHAGGRRPVFAATRAFPPDWPDDPLFFEYFHGDTGAGLGASHQTGWTGLVADLAPFGRADAAIAG
;
A
#
# COMPACT_ATOMS: atom_id res chain seq x y z
N GLY A 1 -8.26 -27.02 -17.69
CA GLY A 1 -8.10 -28.39 -17.20
C GLY A 1 -7.25 -29.22 -18.14
N ASP A 2 -6.60 -30.22 -17.63
CA ASP A 2 -5.86 -31.19 -18.44
C ASP A 2 -6.82 -31.91 -19.40
N PRO A 3 -6.64 -31.79 -20.74
CA PRO A 3 -7.52 -32.43 -21.70
C PRO A 3 -7.51 -33.98 -21.63
N GLY A 4 -6.52 -34.58 -20.96
CA GLY A 4 -6.45 -36.02 -20.71
C GLY A 4 -7.24 -36.50 -19.48
N GLN A 5 -7.84 -35.58 -18.70
CA GLN A 5 -8.61 -35.93 -17.52
C GLN A 5 -10.14 -35.86 -17.80
N PRO A 6 -10.94 -36.66 -17.09
CA PRO A 6 -12.40 -36.57 -17.23
C PRO A 6 -12.90 -35.18 -16.81
N PRO A 7 -14.01 -34.70 -17.40
CA PRO A 7 -14.56 -33.39 -17.05
C PRO A 7 -14.95 -33.37 -15.56
N PRO A 8 -14.81 -32.20 -14.91
CA PRO A 8 -15.18 -32.05 -13.49
C PRO A 8 -16.64 -32.49 -13.26
N PRO A 9 -16.95 -33.11 -12.12
CA PRO A 9 -18.31 -33.53 -11.79
C PRO A 9 -19.28 -32.33 -11.77
N PRO A 10 -20.55 -32.51 -12.13
CA PRO A 10 -21.53 -31.43 -12.19
C PRO A 10 -21.67 -30.60 -10.89
N SER A 11 -21.44 -31.23 -9.73
CA SER A 11 -21.46 -30.54 -8.43
C SER A 11 -20.45 -29.41 -8.31
N ARG A 12 -19.35 -29.37 -9.11
CA ARG A 12 -18.42 -28.26 -9.16
C ARG A 12 -19.00 -26.99 -9.77
N ARG A 13 -20.08 -27.11 -10.56
CA ARG A 13 -20.79 -25.94 -11.13
C ARG A 13 -21.50 -25.08 -10.08
N LEU A 14 -21.69 -25.62 -8.87
CA LEU A 14 -22.33 -24.93 -7.75
C LEU A 14 -21.33 -24.34 -6.76
N ARG A 15 -20.03 -24.47 -7.02
CA ARG A 15 -18.98 -23.98 -6.13
C ARG A 15 -18.57 -22.56 -6.48
N ARG A 16 -17.94 -21.89 -5.52
CA ARG A 16 -17.42 -20.52 -5.54
C ARG A 16 -16.76 -20.13 -6.87
N ASN A 17 -15.94 -21.00 -7.46
CA ASN A 17 -15.18 -20.73 -8.68
C ASN A 17 -15.72 -21.41 -9.93
N HIS A 18 -17.01 -21.66 -9.99
CA HIS A 18 -17.62 -22.37 -11.13
C HIS A 18 -17.46 -21.63 -12.47
N ALA A 19 -17.32 -20.30 -12.45
CA ALA A 19 -17.14 -19.47 -13.64
C ALA A 19 -15.67 -19.44 -14.13
N TRP A 20 -14.69 -19.78 -13.28
CA TRP A 20 -13.28 -19.76 -13.65
C TRP A 20 -12.76 -21.13 -14.06
N ARG A 21 -12.63 -21.33 -15.36
CA ARG A 21 -12.30 -22.64 -15.95
C ARG A 21 -10.81 -22.85 -16.20
N HIS A 22 -10.00 -21.83 -16.00
CA HIS A 22 -8.58 -21.81 -16.35
C HIS A 22 -7.64 -22.02 -15.15
N LEU A 23 -8.17 -22.11 -13.94
CA LEU A 23 -7.35 -22.29 -12.73
C LEU A 23 -6.53 -23.58 -12.81
N ASN A 24 -5.22 -23.45 -12.56
CA ASN A 24 -4.29 -24.54 -12.49
C ASN A 24 -3.21 -24.27 -11.42
N ASN A 25 -3.22 -25.02 -10.33
CA ASN A 25 -2.27 -24.90 -9.21
C ASN A 25 -1.12 -25.88 -9.36
N HIS A 26 -0.44 -25.85 -10.48
CA HIS A 26 0.69 -26.72 -10.77
C HIS A 26 2.04 -26.14 -10.34
N ASP A 27 2.10 -24.83 -10.21
CA ASP A 27 3.33 -24.09 -10.02
C ASP A 27 3.71 -23.98 -8.54
N VAL A 28 4.98 -23.71 -8.27
CA VAL A 28 5.46 -23.26 -6.97
C VAL A 28 5.16 -21.77 -6.87
N ILE A 29 4.30 -21.39 -5.93
CA ILE A 29 3.92 -20.01 -5.71
C ILE A 29 4.14 -19.63 -4.24
N SER A 30 4.68 -18.44 -4.00
CA SER A 30 4.89 -17.93 -2.65
C SER A 30 3.56 -17.66 -1.96
N MET A 31 3.38 -18.23 -0.76
CA MET A 31 2.17 -18.10 0.06
C MET A 31 2.50 -17.38 1.37
N PRO A 32 1.52 -16.73 2.02
CA PRO A 32 1.75 -15.98 3.27
C PRO A 32 2.38 -16.83 4.36
N ASP A 33 1.84 -18.01 4.61
CA ASP A 33 2.25 -18.91 5.67
C ASP A 33 2.09 -20.37 5.25
N THR A 34 2.69 -21.31 5.99
CA THR A 34 2.68 -22.75 5.68
C THR A 34 1.47 -23.48 6.27
N TRP A 35 0.76 -22.93 7.23
CA TRP A 35 -0.38 -23.60 7.88
C TRP A 35 -1.61 -22.75 8.15
N GLU A 36 -1.48 -21.48 8.55
CA GLU A 36 -2.65 -20.63 8.83
C GLU A 36 -3.23 -20.08 7.53
N TYR A 37 -2.36 -19.65 6.60
CA TYR A 37 -2.73 -19.09 5.30
C TYR A 37 -2.02 -19.81 4.14
N PRO A 38 -2.26 -21.13 3.97
CA PRO A 38 -1.59 -21.93 2.94
C PRO A 38 -2.26 -21.77 1.57
N TRP A 39 -2.45 -20.53 1.14
CA TRP A 39 -3.01 -20.15 -0.16
C TRP A 39 -2.29 -18.93 -0.71
N TYR A 40 -2.35 -18.72 -2.02
CA TYR A 40 -1.80 -17.52 -2.60
C TYR A 40 -2.70 -16.31 -2.36
N ALA A 41 -2.08 -15.16 -2.09
CA ALA A 41 -2.73 -13.86 -1.92
C ALA A 41 -1.97 -12.82 -2.72
N SER A 42 -2.70 -11.96 -3.45
CA SER A 42 -2.08 -11.13 -4.47
C SER A 42 -1.15 -10.05 -3.89
N TRP A 43 -1.55 -9.36 -2.84
CA TRP A 43 -0.70 -8.32 -2.28
C TRP A 43 0.43 -8.89 -1.41
N ASP A 44 0.19 -9.99 -0.71
CA ASP A 44 1.22 -10.71 0.05
C ASP A 44 2.37 -11.13 -0.85
N LEU A 45 2.06 -11.83 -1.95
CA LEU A 45 3.06 -12.27 -2.92
C LEU A 45 3.89 -11.10 -3.46
N ALA A 46 3.26 -9.95 -3.73
CA ALA A 46 3.97 -8.77 -4.20
C ALA A 46 5.02 -8.29 -3.20
N PHE A 47 4.68 -8.21 -1.91
CA PHE A 47 5.62 -7.88 -0.84
C PHE A 47 6.69 -8.95 -0.64
N HIS A 48 6.33 -10.24 -0.73
CA HIS A 48 7.29 -11.35 -0.66
C HIS A 48 8.38 -11.21 -1.72
N CYS A 49 8.00 -10.85 -2.96
CA CYS A 49 8.94 -10.74 -4.06
C CYS A 49 10.00 -9.66 -3.83
N VAL A 50 9.68 -8.58 -3.12
CA VAL A 50 10.69 -7.57 -2.73
C VAL A 50 11.73 -8.15 -1.78
N ALA A 51 11.31 -8.89 -0.76
CA ALA A 51 12.22 -9.57 0.15
C ALA A 51 13.04 -10.66 -0.57
N LEU A 52 12.38 -11.47 -1.40
CA LEU A 52 13.02 -12.55 -2.17
C LEU A 52 14.03 -12.03 -3.19
N ALA A 53 13.83 -10.85 -3.75
CA ALA A 53 14.74 -10.27 -4.75
C ALA A 53 16.14 -10.01 -4.21
N HIS A 54 16.31 -9.84 -2.90
CA HIS A 54 17.63 -9.72 -2.27
C HIS A 54 18.39 -11.06 -2.23
N VAL A 55 17.70 -12.18 -2.39
CA VAL A 55 18.27 -13.53 -2.35
C VAL A 55 18.32 -14.15 -3.74
N ASP A 56 17.20 -14.11 -4.45
CA ASP A 56 17.02 -14.66 -5.80
C ASP A 56 16.09 -13.76 -6.63
N PRO A 57 16.63 -12.73 -7.31
CA PRO A 57 15.82 -11.84 -8.11
C PRO A 57 15.15 -12.53 -9.31
N ALA A 58 15.73 -13.64 -9.83
CA ALA A 58 15.12 -14.37 -10.93
C ALA A 58 13.84 -15.07 -10.46
N PHE A 59 13.89 -15.76 -9.31
CA PHE A 59 12.70 -16.36 -8.70
C PHE A 59 11.63 -15.31 -8.35
N ALA A 60 12.02 -14.17 -7.76
CA ALA A 60 11.11 -13.09 -7.44
C ALA A 60 10.36 -12.56 -8.68
N LYS A 61 11.09 -12.35 -9.79
CA LYS A 61 10.49 -11.94 -11.07
C LYS A 61 9.53 -12.99 -11.61
N ASP A 62 9.90 -14.26 -11.55
CA ASP A 62 9.04 -15.36 -12.00
C ASP A 62 7.74 -15.45 -11.20
N GLN A 63 7.77 -15.21 -9.89
CA GLN A 63 6.57 -15.16 -9.04
C GLN A 63 5.61 -14.04 -9.45
N LEU A 64 6.14 -12.83 -9.71
CA LEU A 64 5.33 -11.68 -10.17
C LEU A 64 4.69 -11.94 -11.54
N VAL A 65 5.43 -12.56 -12.46
CA VAL A 65 4.92 -12.96 -13.77
C VAL A 65 3.89 -14.08 -13.64
N LEU A 66 4.15 -15.06 -12.74
CA LEU A 66 3.30 -16.22 -12.54
C LEU A 66 1.88 -15.83 -12.10
N LEU A 67 1.75 -14.94 -11.10
CA LEU A 67 0.44 -14.50 -10.63
C LEU A 67 -0.39 -13.79 -11.71
N CYS A 68 0.26 -13.18 -12.69
CA CYS A 68 -0.41 -12.54 -13.82
C CYS A 68 -0.73 -13.50 -14.98
N ARG A 69 -0.48 -14.81 -14.85
CA ARG A 69 -0.83 -15.76 -15.90
C ARG A 69 -2.31 -16.12 -15.90
N GLU A 70 -2.78 -16.64 -17.03
CA GLU A 70 -4.19 -16.92 -17.34
C GLU A 70 -4.86 -17.89 -16.36
N TRP A 71 -4.08 -18.69 -15.63
CA TRP A 71 -4.60 -19.64 -14.66
C TRP A 71 -4.61 -19.14 -13.20
N PHE A 72 -3.99 -17.98 -12.92
CA PHE A 72 -4.07 -17.28 -11.64
C PHE A 72 -4.86 -15.97 -11.75
N MET A 73 -4.69 -15.20 -12.82
CA MET A 73 -5.45 -13.98 -13.09
C MET A 73 -6.74 -14.33 -13.85
N HIS A 74 -7.89 -13.84 -13.37
CA HIS A 74 -9.17 -14.05 -14.05
C HIS A 74 -9.15 -13.42 -15.45
N PRO A 75 -9.85 -13.99 -16.47
CA PRO A 75 -9.90 -13.44 -17.83
C PRO A 75 -10.38 -11.99 -17.95
N ASN A 76 -11.13 -11.47 -16.95
CA ASN A 76 -11.52 -10.06 -16.89
C ASN A 76 -10.42 -9.12 -16.40
N GLY A 77 -9.25 -9.65 -16.05
CA GLY A 77 -8.10 -8.89 -15.53
C GLY A 77 -8.00 -8.84 -14.00
N GLN A 78 -8.97 -9.39 -13.26
CA GLN A 78 -8.93 -9.40 -11.80
C GLN A 78 -7.83 -10.33 -11.27
N LEU A 79 -7.00 -9.83 -10.38
CA LEU A 79 -6.20 -10.65 -9.49
C LEU A 79 -7.05 -10.98 -8.25
N PRO A 80 -7.20 -12.24 -7.85
CA PRO A 80 -7.99 -12.60 -6.68
C PRO A 80 -7.31 -12.06 -5.42
N ALA A 81 -8.10 -11.65 -4.43
CA ALA A 81 -7.57 -11.18 -3.15
C ALA A 81 -6.71 -12.26 -2.49
N TYR A 82 -7.29 -13.45 -2.35
CA TYR A 82 -6.63 -14.68 -1.93
C TYR A 82 -7.21 -15.83 -2.73
N GLU A 83 -6.69 -17.02 -2.56
CA GLU A 83 -7.00 -18.17 -3.40
C GLU A 83 -8.50 -18.30 -3.69
N TRP A 84 -8.87 -18.04 -4.96
CA TRP A 84 -10.20 -18.14 -5.53
C TRP A 84 -11.28 -17.21 -4.92
N GLU A 85 -10.87 -16.16 -4.21
CA GLU A 85 -11.82 -15.17 -3.72
C GLU A 85 -11.86 -13.96 -4.66
N PHE A 86 -12.96 -13.85 -5.40
CA PHE A 86 -13.23 -12.76 -6.34
C PHE A 86 -14.24 -11.73 -5.80
N GLY A 87 -14.83 -11.98 -4.63
CA GLY A 87 -15.69 -11.04 -3.94
C GLY A 87 -14.91 -9.92 -3.26
N ASP A 88 -13.72 -10.27 -2.77
CA ASP A 88 -12.80 -9.33 -2.12
C ASP A 88 -11.68 -8.87 -3.06
N VAL A 89 -11.06 -7.76 -2.72
CA VAL A 89 -9.91 -7.22 -3.44
C VAL A 89 -8.81 -6.83 -2.47
N ASN A 90 -7.57 -7.06 -2.88
CA ASN A 90 -6.38 -6.54 -2.20
C ASN A 90 -5.88 -5.27 -2.89
N PRO A 91 -5.10 -4.43 -2.20
CA PRO A 91 -4.45 -3.27 -2.81
C PRO A 91 -3.65 -3.66 -4.05
N PRO A 92 -3.70 -2.86 -5.14
CA PRO A 92 -3.01 -3.15 -6.38
C PRO A 92 -1.52 -2.79 -6.31
N VAL A 93 -0.74 -3.48 -5.46
CA VAL A 93 0.69 -3.22 -5.24
C VAL A 93 1.63 -3.99 -6.17
N HIS A 94 1.09 -4.75 -7.12
CA HIS A 94 1.89 -5.60 -8.00
C HIS A 94 2.84 -4.79 -8.91
N ALA A 95 2.40 -3.62 -9.42
CA ALA A 95 3.24 -2.73 -10.22
C ALA A 95 4.38 -2.13 -9.39
N TRP A 96 4.10 -1.71 -8.16
CA TRP A 96 5.11 -1.26 -7.21
C TRP A 96 6.18 -2.35 -6.97
N ALA A 97 5.74 -3.58 -6.67
CA ALA A 97 6.65 -4.68 -6.44
C ALA A 97 7.51 -5.00 -7.68
N ALA A 98 6.93 -4.96 -8.88
CA ALA A 98 7.67 -5.17 -10.13
C ALA A 98 8.76 -4.11 -10.35
N LEU A 99 8.46 -2.83 -10.11
CA LEU A 99 9.46 -1.75 -10.15
C LEU A 99 10.55 -1.99 -9.10
N ARG A 100 10.18 -2.32 -7.87
CA ARG A 100 11.13 -2.51 -6.79
C ARG A 100 12.06 -3.71 -7.05
N VAL A 101 11.52 -4.84 -7.51
CA VAL A 101 12.33 -6.01 -7.91
C VAL A 101 13.25 -5.68 -9.09
N PHE A 102 12.76 -4.93 -10.08
CA PHE A 102 13.58 -4.45 -11.19
C PHE A 102 14.74 -3.56 -10.71
N GLU A 103 14.50 -2.68 -9.72
CA GLU A 103 15.53 -1.84 -9.11
C GLU A 103 16.57 -2.64 -8.34
N ILE A 104 16.14 -3.58 -7.50
CA ILE A 104 17.04 -4.47 -6.72
C ILE A 104 17.92 -5.29 -7.66
N ASP A 105 17.40 -5.76 -8.80
CA ASP A 105 18.15 -6.48 -9.84
C ASP A 105 19.04 -5.55 -10.72
N GLY A 106 19.19 -4.30 -10.36
CA GLY A 106 20.07 -3.33 -11.03
C GLY A 106 19.51 -2.73 -12.31
N ARG A 107 18.20 -2.68 -12.49
CA ARG A 107 17.47 -2.01 -13.58
C ARG A 107 17.85 -2.49 -14.99
N ARG A 108 18.11 -3.79 -15.17
CA ARG A 108 18.62 -4.33 -16.45
C ARG A 108 17.62 -5.16 -17.22
N ASP A 109 16.65 -5.76 -16.57
CA ASP A 109 15.71 -6.72 -17.18
C ASP A 109 14.44 -6.01 -17.67
N HIS A 110 14.56 -5.28 -18.78
CA HIS A 110 13.44 -4.58 -19.37
C HIS A 110 12.37 -5.54 -19.93
N ASP A 111 12.75 -6.73 -20.40
CA ASP A 111 11.82 -7.75 -20.87
C ASP A 111 10.87 -8.22 -19.75
N PHE A 112 11.40 -8.39 -18.54
CA PHE A 112 10.58 -8.67 -17.36
C PHE A 112 9.59 -7.53 -17.09
N LEU A 113 10.09 -6.27 -17.05
CA LEU A 113 9.27 -5.11 -16.76
C LEU A 113 8.14 -4.94 -17.78
N GLU A 114 8.45 -5.06 -19.06
CA GLU A 114 7.50 -5.00 -20.17
C GLU A 114 6.44 -6.09 -20.07
N ARG A 115 6.87 -7.33 -19.81
CA ARG A 115 5.99 -8.48 -19.68
C ARG A 115 4.96 -8.31 -18.56
N VAL A 116 5.39 -7.85 -17.39
CA VAL A 116 4.49 -7.58 -16.26
C VAL A 116 3.60 -6.39 -16.58
N PHE A 117 4.15 -5.32 -17.16
CA PHE A 117 3.39 -4.13 -17.54
C PHE A 117 2.20 -4.46 -18.44
N HIS A 118 2.38 -5.24 -19.50
CA HIS A 118 1.30 -5.64 -20.40
C HIS A 118 0.18 -6.40 -19.69
N LYS A 119 0.53 -7.27 -18.74
CA LYS A 119 -0.47 -7.99 -17.94
C LYS A 119 -1.21 -7.06 -16.97
N LEU A 120 -0.50 -6.12 -16.36
CA LEU A 120 -1.09 -5.15 -15.43
C LEU A 120 -1.99 -4.13 -16.12
N LEU A 121 -1.85 -3.88 -17.43
CA LEU A 121 -2.82 -3.09 -18.19
C LEU A 121 -4.23 -3.69 -18.14
N LEU A 122 -4.34 -5.03 -18.18
CA LEU A 122 -5.62 -5.72 -18.04
C LEU A 122 -6.19 -5.56 -16.64
N ASN A 123 -5.35 -5.73 -15.63
CA ASN A 123 -5.74 -5.54 -14.23
C ASN A 123 -6.14 -4.09 -13.95
N PHE A 124 -5.40 -3.12 -14.46
CA PHE A 124 -5.75 -1.70 -14.33
C PHE A 124 -7.12 -1.39 -14.94
N THR A 125 -7.41 -1.94 -16.12
CA THR A 125 -8.72 -1.77 -16.77
C THR A 125 -9.84 -2.34 -15.91
N TRP A 126 -9.62 -3.49 -15.29
CA TRP A 126 -10.59 -4.06 -14.34
C TRP A 126 -10.84 -3.12 -13.15
N TRP A 127 -9.80 -2.54 -12.57
CA TRP A 127 -9.91 -1.57 -11.48
C TRP A 127 -10.64 -0.29 -11.88
N VAL A 128 -10.32 0.29 -13.03
CA VAL A 128 -10.98 1.52 -13.51
C VAL A 128 -12.49 1.34 -13.69
N ASN A 129 -12.95 0.12 -13.95
CA ASN A 129 -14.38 -0.20 -14.04
C ASN A 129 -15.08 -0.35 -12.67
N ARG A 130 -14.36 -0.25 -11.56
CA ARG A 130 -14.89 -0.29 -10.18
C ARG A 130 -14.95 1.09 -9.50
N LYS A 131 -14.90 2.15 -10.27
CA LYS A 131 -15.14 3.50 -9.75
C LYS A 131 -16.62 3.70 -9.43
N ASP A 132 -16.90 4.79 -8.70
CA ASP A 132 -18.25 5.18 -8.32
C ASP A 132 -19.22 5.26 -9.49
N THR A 133 -20.50 5.04 -9.22
CA THR A 133 -21.57 5.01 -10.23
C THR A 133 -21.77 6.36 -10.90
N GLU A 134 -21.43 7.47 -10.24
CA GLU A 134 -21.53 8.83 -10.75
C GLU A 134 -20.35 9.25 -11.64
N GLY A 135 -19.26 8.48 -11.65
CA GLY A 135 -18.08 8.76 -12.46
C GLY A 135 -17.17 9.86 -11.92
N ASN A 136 -17.23 10.15 -10.62
CA ASN A 136 -16.42 11.17 -9.93
C ASN A 136 -14.95 10.78 -9.77
N ASN A 137 -14.57 9.56 -10.18
CA ASN A 137 -13.24 8.96 -10.03
C ASN A 137 -12.83 8.71 -8.57
N VAL A 138 -13.79 8.50 -7.69
CA VAL A 138 -13.60 7.86 -6.39
C VAL A 138 -13.73 6.35 -6.56
N PHE A 139 -13.00 5.59 -5.80
CA PHE A 139 -12.99 4.14 -5.90
C PHE A 139 -13.56 3.49 -4.64
N GLN A 140 -14.35 2.45 -4.87
CA GLN A 140 -14.94 1.61 -3.84
C GLN A 140 -14.20 0.26 -3.91
N GLY A 141 -13.26 0.05 -3.00
CA GLY A 141 -12.45 -1.16 -2.94
C GLY A 141 -13.05 -2.25 -2.06
N GLY A 142 -13.93 -1.88 -1.14
CA GLY A 142 -14.44 -2.81 -0.13
C GLY A 142 -13.36 -3.17 0.89
N PHE A 143 -13.02 -4.43 0.96
CA PHE A 143 -12.11 -5.02 1.95
C PHE A 143 -10.69 -4.42 1.97
N LEU A 144 -9.98 -4.41 0.86
CA LEU A 144 -8.63 -3.86 0.68
C LEU A 144 -7.59 -4.33 1.72
N GLY A 145 -7.72 -5.55 2.23
CA GLY A 145 -6.74 -6.17 3.13
C GLY A 145 -6.67 -5.58 4.55
N LEU A 146 -7.52 -4.61 4.91
CA LEU A 146 -7.52 -3.95 6.21
C LEU A 146 -8.75 -4.40 7.03
N ASP A 147 -8.75 -5.64 7.49
CA ASP A 147 -9.91 -6.39 7.96
C ASP A 147 -10.86 -5.58 8.87
N ASN A 148 -10.44 -5.32 10.11
CA ASN A 148 -11.29 -4.69 11.12
C ASN A 148 -11.04 -3.19 11.32
N ILE A 149 -10.38 -2.51 10.35
CA ILE A 149 -9.92 -1.13 10.52
C ILE A 149 -11.07 -0.11 10.64
N GLY A 150 -12.19 -0.41 10.03
CA GLY A 150 -13.37 0.45 10.01
C GLY A 150 -14.38 0.15 11.12
N PRO A 151 -15.45 0.95 11.21
CA PRO A 151 -16.52 0.73 12.17
C PRO A 151 -17.45 -0.44 11.81
N PHE A 152 -17.37 -0.96 10.58
CA PHE A 152 -18.13 -2.10 10.06
C PHE A 152 -17.29 -2.89 9.06
N ASP A 153 -17.81 -4.06 8.65
CA ASP A 153 -17.19 -4.90 7.63
C ASP A 153 -17.25 -4.21 6.25
N ARG A 154 -16.08 -3.76 5.77
CA ARG A 154 -15.94 -3.02 4.49
C ARG A 154 -16.15 -3.89 3.25
N SER A 155 -16.14 -5.22 3.38
CA SER A 155 -16.45 -6.15 2.27
C SER A 155 -17.95 -6.22 1.97
N GLN A 156 -18.78 -5.72 2.88
CA GLN A 156 -20.22 -5.71 2.75
C GLN A 156 -20.74 -4.29 2.48
N ALA A 157 -21.98 -4.21 1.94
CA ALA A 157 -22.64 -2.92 1.84
C ALA A 157 -22.77 -2.27 3.23
N PRO A 158 -22.61 -0.94 3.34
CA PRO A 158 -22.80 -0.26 4.61
C PRO A 158 -24.16 -0.59 5.23
N PRO A 159 -24.25 -0.69 6.58
CA PRO A 159 -25.54 -0.82 7.25
C PRO A 159 -26.43 0.39 6.97
N ALA A 160 -27.47 0.26 6.20
CA ALA A 160 -28.36 1.25 5.62
C ALA A 160 -27.91 1.79 4.25
N ALA A 161 -28.93 2.17 3.47
CA ALA A 161 -28.78 2.74 2.15
C ALA A 161 -27.73 3.86 2.12
N GLY A 162 -26.71 3.67 1.30
CA GLY A 162 -25.62 4.60 1.13
C GLY A 162 -24.40 3.96 0.49
N GLU A 163 -23.48 4.80 0.03
CA GLU A 163 -22.22 4.37 -0.58
C GLU A 163 -21.04 4.80 0.32
N LEU A 164 -20.06 3.93 0.45
CA LEU A 164 -18.80 4.24 1.14
C LEU A 164 -17.78 4.73 0.11
N GLU A 165 -17.47 6.01 0.17
CA GLU A 165 -16.36 6.60 -0.59
C GLU A 165 -15.07 6.38 0.21
N GLN A 166 -14.19 5.53 -0.32
CA GLN A 166 -13.00 5.10 0.40
C GLN A 166 -11.78 5.94 0.05
N SER A 167 -11.17 6.52 1.08
CA SER A 167 -9.92 7.29 0.97
C SER A 167 -8.76 6.39 0.53
N ASP A 168 -8.62 5.22 1.14
CA ASP A 168 -7.57 4.28 0.80
C ASP A 168 -7.74 3.67 -0.59
N ALA A 169 -8.95 3.25 -0.99
CA ALA A 169 -9.20 2.71 -2.33
C ALA A 169 -8.80 3.71 -3.42
N THR A 170 -9.21 4.98 -3.23
CA THR A 170 -8.90 6.06 -4.18
C THR A 170 -7.39 6.35 -4.21
N ALA A 171 -6.74 6.37 -3.04
CA ALA A 171 -5.30 6.55 -2.92
C ALA A 171 -4.50 5.39 -3.52
N TRP A 172 -4.93 4.14 -3.32
CA TRP A 172 -4.34 2.97 -3.96
C TRP A 172 -4.40 3.04 -5.48
N MET A 173 -5.52 3.52 -6.03
CA MET A 173 -5.63 3.70 -7.47
C MET A 173 -4.72 4.82 -8.01
N ALA A 174 -4.56 5.91 -7.25
CA ALA A 174 -3.58 6.94 -7.59
C ALA A 174 -2.14 6.37 -7.57
N THR A 175 -1.80 5.60 -6.55
CA THR A 175 -0.51 4.92 -6.42
C THR A 175 -0.27 3.97 -7.61
N TYR A 176 -1.26 3.16 -7.94
CA TYR A 176 -1.19 2.23 -9.08
C TYR A 176 -0.97 2.96 -10.41
N CYS A 177 -1.70 4.08 -10.65
CA CYS A 177 -1.48 4.92 -11.81
C CYS A 177 -0.03 5.42 -11.89
N LEU A 178 0.52 5.90 -10.78
CA LEU A 178 1.89 6.41 -10.74
C LEU A 178 2.92 5.30 -10.96
N ASN A 179 2.71 4.10 -10.37
CA ASN A 179 3.62 2.99 -10.61
C ASN A 179 3.60 2.54 -12.08
N LEU A 180 2.43 2.47 -12.72
CA LEU A 180 2.33 2.16 -14.15
C LEU A 180 2.89 3.29 -15.03
N LEU A 181 2.75 4.55 -14.60
CA LEU A 181 3.43 5.68 -15.24
C LEU A 181 4.95 5.52 -15.19
N GLU A 182 5.51 5.24 -14.01
CA GLU A 182 6.95 5.01 -13.85
C GLU A 182 7.44 3.85 -14.72
N MET A 183 6.72 2.71 -14.77
CA MET A 183 7.03 1.60 -15.66
C MET A 183 7.04 2.03 -17.13
N ALA A 184 5.99 2.75 -17.57
CA ALA A 184 5.87 3.24 -18.94
C ALA A 184 7.01 4.21 -19.32
N LEU A 185 7.42 5.08 -18.40
CA LEU A 185 8.53 6.02 -18.62
C LEU A 185 9.89 5.31 -18.72
N VAL A 186 10.10 4.24 -17.92
CA VAL A 186 11.31 3.39 -18.05
C VAL A 186 11.33 2.70 -19.41
N LEU A 187 10.20 2.13 -19.85
CA LEU A 187 10.08 1.45 -21.14
C LEU A 187 10.18 2.42 -22.32
N ALA A 188 9.63 3.63 -22.20
CA ALA A 188 9.69 4.68 -23.21
C ALA A 188 11.12 5.11 -23.56
N ALA A 189 12.07 4.94 -22.65
CA ALA A 189 13.48 5.19 -22.94
C ALA A 189 14.05 4.23 -24.02
N HIS A 190 13.39 3.10 -24.26
CA HIS A 190 13.78 2.08 -25.24
C HIS A 190 12.82 2.00 -26.42
N ASP A 191 11.54 2.24 -26.21
CA ASP A 191 10.48 2.24 -27.23
C ASP A 191 9.54 3.44 -27.04
N PRO A 192 9.60 4.45 -27.95
CA PRO A 192 8.78 5.66 -27.84
C PRO A 192 7.26 5.40 -27.83
N THR A 193 6.78 4.23 -28.26
CA THR A 193 5.34 3.91 -28.21
C THR A 193 4.78 3.95 -26.78
N TYR A 194 5.63 3.75 -25.76
CA TYR A 194 5.23 3.85 -24.36
C TYR A 194 4.98 5.29 -23.88
N GLU A 195 5.41 6.33 -24.61
CA GLU A 195 5.08 7.72 -24.26
C GLU A 195 3.57 8.00 -24.33
N ASP A 196 2.85 7.36 -25.26
CA ASP A 196 1.40 7.46 -25.36
C ASP A 196 0.71 6.86 -24.14
N VAL A 197 1.20 5.72 -23.66
CA VAL A 197 0.65 5.02 -22.51
C VAL A 197 1.00 5.78 -21.23
N ALA A 198 2.21 6.31 -21.11
CA ALA A 198 2.61 7.18 -20.00
C ALA A 198 1.70 8.40 -19.89
N THR A 199 1.38 9.06 -21.01
CA THR A 199 0.43 10.16 -21.04
C THR A 199 -0.94 9.76 -20.50
N LYS A 200 -1.41 8.56 -20.85
CA LYS A 200 -2.69 8.05 -20.36
C LYS A 200 -2.73 7.86 -18.84
N PHE A 201 -1.67 7.31 -18.25
CA PHE A 201 -1.58 7.18 -16.81
C PHE A 201 -1.45 8.51 -16.09
N PHE A 202 -0.73 9.46 -16.67
CA PHE A 202 -0.67 10.82 -16.16
C PHE A 202 -2.07 11.47 -16.10
N GLU A 203 -2.86 11.36 -17.17
CA GLU A 203 -4.23 11.86 -17.21
C GLU A 203 -5.12 11.19 -16.15
N HIS A 204 -5.08 9.85 -16.04
CA HIS A 204 -5.84 9.13 -15.02
C HIS A 204 -5.47 9.56 -13.60
N PHE A 205 -4.16 9.69 -13.35
CA PHE A 205 -3.68 10.17 -12.05
C PHE A 205 -4.25 11.54 -11.71
N THR A 206 -4.26 12.49 -12.65
CA THR A 206 -4.77 13.84 -12.39
C THR A 206 -6.27 13.85 -12.09
N TYR A 207 -7.07 13.00 -12.73
CA TYR A 207 -8.48 12.84 -12.42
C TYR A 207 -8.70 12.29 -11.02
N ILE A 208 -7.94 11.26 -10.61
CA ILE A 208 -8.04 10.68 -9.28
C ILE A 208 -7.57 11.68 -8.21
N ALA A 209 -6.47 12.38 -8.47
CA ALA A 209 -5.96 13.41 -7.57
C ALA A 209 -6.99 14.55 -7.37
N SER A 210 -7.70 14.93 -8.42
CA SER A 210 -8.80 15.89 -8.32
C SER A 210 -9.94 15.37 -7.45
N ALA A 211 -10.34 14.10 -7.62
CA ALA A 211 -11.37 13.46 -6.82
C ALA A 211 -11.00 13.43 -5.33
N MET A 212 -9.79 13.00 -4.98
CA MET A 212 -9.29 12.99 -3.60
C MET A 212 -9.38 14.34 -2.90
N ASN A 213 -9.27 15.44 -3.67
CA ASN A 213 -9.29 16.78 -3.12
C ASN A 213 -10.68 17.44 -3.10
N SER A 214 -11.62 16.97 -3.93
CA SER A 214 -12.93 17.63 -4.12
C SER A 214 -14.12 16.85 -3.56
N GLN A 215 -13.98 15.55 -3.24
CA GLN A 215 -15.09 14.70 -2.81
C GLN A 215 -15.22 14.56 -1.29
N GLY A 216 -14.60 15.45 -0.51
CA GLY A 216 -14.76 15.48 0.95
C GLY A 216 -13.93 14.46 1.74
N LEU A 217 -13.03 13.73 1.07
CA LEU A 217 -12.15 12.75 1.72
C LEU A 217 -11.09 13.40 2.64
N TRP A 218 -10.74 14.66 2.39
CA TRP A 218 -9.86 15.45 3.24
C TRP A 218 -10.66 16.28 4.23
N ASP A 219 -10.37 16.13 5.52
CA ASP A 219 -10.95 16.93 6.59
C ASP A 219 -10.03 18.11 6.90
N GLU A 220 -10.49 19.33 6.61
CA GLU A 220 -9.70 20.56 6.81
C GLU A 220 -9.49 20.92 8.29
N GLU A 221 -10.42 20.55 9.16
CA GLU A 221 -10.29 20.79 10.60
C GLU A 221 -9.24 19.86 11.21
N ASP A 222 -9.35 18.57 10.93
CA ASP A 222 -8.50 17.54 11.49
C ASP A 222 -7.14 17.42 10.78
N GLY A 223 -7.06 17.90 9.53
CA GLY A 223 -5.84 17.78 8.71
C GLY A 223 -5.48 16.34 8.37
N PHE A 224 -6.49 15.55 8.05
CA PHE A 224 -6.32 14.12 7.82
C PHE A 224 -7.32 13.61 6.77
N TYR A 225 -7.03 12.47 6.12
CA TYR A 225 -7.96 11.84 5.20
C TYR A 225 -8.82 10.81 5.92
N TYR A 226 -10.12 10.76 5.53
CA TYR A 226 -11.10 9.84 6.07
C TYR A 226 -11.97 9.24 4.97
N ASP A 227 -12.52 8.07 5.23
CA ASP A 227 -13.62 7.54 4.45
C ASP A 227 -14.88 8.40 4.68
N VAL A 228 -15.72 8.51 3.66
CA VAL A 228 -16.95 9.28 3.70
C VAL A 228 -18.13 8.39 3.37
N LEU A 229 -19.12 8.37 4.24
CA LEU A 229 -20.41 7.72 3.96
C LEU A 229 -21.32 8.75 3.28
N ARG A 230 -21.78 8.43 2.08
CA ARG A 230 -22.76 9.22 1.32
C ARG A 230 -24.10 8.53 1.38
N ASP A 231 -25.15 9.20 1.88
CA ASP A 231 -26.51 8.70 1.88
C ASP A 231 -27.23 8.95 0.54
N ASP A 232 -28.43 8.37 0.38
CA ASP A 232 -29.26 8.51 -0.82
C ASP A 232 -29.71 9.95 -1.11
N ALA A 233 -29.63 10.83 -0.11
CA ALA A 233 -29.89 12.26 -0.26
C ALA A 233 -28.64 13.07 -0.65
N GLY A 234 -27.50 12.40 -0.84
CA GLY A 234 -26.22 13.02 -1.18
C GLY A 234 -25.50 13.69 0.00
N ARG A 235 -25.94 13.47 1.24
CA ARG A 235 -25.24 14.00 2.43
C ARG A 235 -24.00 13.19 2.70
N GLN A 236 -22.89 13.87 2.92
CA GLN A 236 -21.61 13.28 3.23
C GLN A 236 -21.33 13.30 4.72
N THR A 237 -20.96 12.17 5.29
CA THR A 237 -20.58 12.02 6.70
C THR A 237 -19.17 11.43 6.77
N PRO A 238 -18.14 12.20 7.18
CA PRO A 238 -16.80 11.66 7.33
C PRO A 238 -16.74 10.70 8.52
N LEU A 239 -16.16 9.53 8.30
CA LEU A 239 -15.89 8.54 9.34
C LEU A 239 -14.52 8.85 9.94
N ARG A 240 -14.46 9.72 10.95
CA ARG A 240 -13.21 10.23 11.55
C ARG A 240 -12.48 9.18 12.40
N VAL A 241 -12.28 7.99 11.86
CA VAL A 241 -11.43 6.94 12.45
C VAL A 241 -9.98 7.21 12.02
N ARG A 242 -9.15 7.69 12.94
CA ARG A 242 -7.73 7.96 12.66
C ARG A 242 -6.93 6.67 12.54
N SER A 243 -6.75 6.22 11.32
CA SER A 243 -6.12 4.95 11.00
C SER A 243 -5.16 5.06 9.80
N MET A 244 -4.51 3.96 9.47
CA MET A 244 -3.69 3.84 8.24
C MET A 244 -4.45 4.23 6.97
N VAL A 245 -5.77 4.11 6.93
CA VAL A 245 -6.60 4.58 5.80
C VAL A 245 -6.24 6.02 5.42
N GLY A 246 -6.05 6.90 6.40
CA GLY A 246 -5.70 8.30 6.16
C GLY A 246 -4.21 8.55 5.89
N LEU A 247 -3.33 7.55 6.06
CA LEU A 247 -1.90 7.62 5.72
C LEU A 247 -1.60 7.05 4.32
N ILE A 248 -2.43 6.14 3.80
CA ILE A 248 -2.26 5.54 2.47
C ILE A 248 -2.14 6.59 1.34
N PRO A 249 -2.81 7.76 1.38
CA PRO A 249 -2.59 8.80 0.39
C PRO A 249 -1.13 9.25 0.20
N LEU A 250 -0.26 9.06 1.19
CA LEU A 250 1.18 9.33 1.09
C LEU A 250 1.89 8.45 0.05
N PHE A 251 1.35 7.26 -0.26
CA PHE A 251 1.96 6.32 -1.20
C PHE A 251 1.85 6.77 -2.65
N ALA A 252 0.85 7.61 -2.95
CA ALA A 252 0.65 8.16 -4.28
C ALA A 252 1.63 9.30 -4.55
N VAL A 253 2.90 8.96 -4.68
CA VAL A 253 4.01 9.88 -4.96
C VAL A 253 4.97 9.29 -5.99
N ALA A 254 5.30 10.07 -7.01
CA ALA A 254 6.34 9.76 -8.00
C ALA A 254 7.18 11.01 -8.30
N ILE A 255 8.44 10.78 -8.65
CA ILE A 255 9.38 11.84 -8.98
C ILE A 255 9.79 11.69 -10.44
N LEU A 256 9.51 12.71 -11.23
CA LEU A 256 10.01 12.83 -12.60
C LEU A 256 11.34 13.58 -12.56
N ASP A 257 12.43 12.91 -12.92
CA ASP A 257 13.76 13.51 -12.97
C ASP A 257 13.81 14.65 -13.98
N GLY A 258 14.57 15.70 -13.68
CA GLY A 258 14.63 16.93 -14.48
C GLY A 258 14.94 16.69 -15.97
N GLY A 259 15.90 15.78 -16.27
CA GLY A 259 16.24 15.43 -17.65
C GLY A 259 15.27 14.46 -18.35
N LEU A 260 14.28 13.90 -17.66
CA LEU A 260 13.34 12.94 -18.25
C LEU A 260 12.47 13.58 -19.32
N LEU A 261 11.94 14.77 -19.04
CA LEU A 261 11.07 15.50 -19.97
C LEU A 261 11.80 15.91 -21.26
N ASP A 262 13.11 16.05 -21.22
CA ASP A 262 13.92 16.34 -22.42
C ASP A 262 14.15 15.07 -23.25
N ARG A 263 14.22 13.91 -22.59
CA ARG A 263 14.39 12.61 -23.27
C ARG A 263 13.09 12.05 -23.86
N LEU A 264 11.93 12.47 -23.33
CA LEU A 264 10.60 12.02 -23.74
C LEU A 264 9.74 13.20 -24.23
N PRO A 265 10.03 13.75 -25.44
CA PRO A 265 9.45 15.00 -25.90
C PRO A 265 7.94 14.92 -26.18
N ASP A 266 7.43 13.77 -26.61
CA ASP A 266 6.00 13.60 -26.88
C ASP A 266 5.20 13.57 -25.59
N PHE A 267 5.65 12.81 -24.60
CA PHE A 267 5.07 12.81 -23.25
C PHE A 267 5.10 14.22 -22.65
N ALA A 268 6.26 14.90 -22.67
CA ALA A 268 6.41 16.24 -22.13
C ALA A 268 5.49 17.27 -22.82
N THR A 269 5.31 17.15 -24.14
CA THR A 269 4.42 18.04 -24.91
C THR A 269 2.96 17.82 -24.52
N ARG A 270 2.51 16.58 -24.41
CA ARG A 270 1.13 16.22 -24.03
C ARG A 270 0.83 16.59 -22.57
N MET A 271 1.78 16.33 -21.66
CA MET A 271 1.66 16.73 -20.27
C MET A 271 1.48 18.25 -20.14
N ARG A 272 2.34 19.06 -20.80
CA ARG A 272 2.21 20.52 -20.81
C ARG A 272 0.90 20.98 -21.44
N TRP A 273 0.46 20.32 -22.50
CA TRP A 273 -0.84 20.61 -23.14
C TRP A 273 -1.99 20.35 -22.17
N PHE A 274 -2.01 19.19 -21.50
CA PHE A 274 -3.02 18.81 -20.52
C PHE A 274 -3.11 19.84 -19.38
N VAL A 275 -1.98 20.15 -18.77
CA VAL A 275 -1.89 21.11 -17.66
C VAL A 275 -2.43 22.49 -18.08
N ARG A 276 -2.15 22.94 -19.31
CA ARG A 276 -2.63 24.22 -19.83
C ARG A 276 -4.12 24.23 -20.13
N HIS A 277 -4.68 23.14 -20.66
CA HIS A 277 -6.06 23.10 -21.17
C HIS A 277 -7.06 22.49 -20.19
N LYS A 278 -6.59 21.90 -19.10
CA LYS A 278 -7.40 21.28 -18.04
C LYS A 278 -6.99 21.82 -16.65
N PRO A 279 -7.04 23.15 -16.46
CA PRO A 279 -6.50 23.78 -15.25
C PRO A 279 -7.19 23.29 -13.97
N GLN A 280 -8.47 22.90 -14.04
CA GLN A 280 -9.22 22.38 -12.88
C GLN A 280 -8.63 21.06 -12.33
N PHE A 281 -7.99 20.25 -13.17
CA PHE A 281 -7.30 19.03 -12.73
C PHE A 281 -5.82 19.30 -12.41
N ALA A 282 -5.22 20.27 -13.11
CA ALA A 282 -3.83 20.65 -12.88
C ALA A 282 -3.63 21.37 -11.54
N ALA A 283 -4.61 22.13 -11.05
CA ALA A 283 -4.52 22.84 -9.78
C ALA A 283 -4.24 21.92 -8.58
N VAL A 284 -4.65 20.65 -8.67
CA VAL A 284 -4.43 19.65 -7.61
C VAL A 284 -2.99 19.18 -7.55
N ILE A 285 -2.27 19.25 -8.69
CA ILE A 285 -0.84 18.92 -8.82
C ILE A 285 -0.01 20.17 -9.13
N ASP A 286 -0.43 21.32 -8.58
CA ASP A 286 0.20 22.62 -8.85
C ASP A 286 1.71 22.63 -8.58
N HIS A 287 2.16 21.82 -7.62
CA HIS A 287 3.56 21.60 -7.33
C HIS A 287 4.37 20.98 -8.49
N ILE A 288 3.73 20.43 -9.55
CA ILE A 288 4.45 19.97 -10.75
C ILE A 288 5.17 21.10 -11.48
N HIS A 289 4.69 22.34 -11.31
CA HIS A 289 5.33 23.52 -11.87
C HIS A 289 6.53 23.99 -11.05
N GLN A 290 6.66 23.56 -9.82
CA GLN A 290 7.76 23.95 -8.93
C GLN A 290 8.87 22.92 -9.07
N PRO A 291 10.08 23.31 -9.51
CA PRO A 291 11.21 22.41 -9.54
C PRO A 291 11.68 22.12 -8.11
N GLY A 292 11.87 20.85 -7.81
CA GLY A 292 12.54 20.38 -6.62
C GLY A 292 14.06 20.29 -6.81
N GLN A 293 14.70 19.46 -6.00
CA GLN A 293 16.12 19.17 -6.13
C GLN A 293 16.44 18.61 -7.54
N ALA A 294 17.57 19.05 -8.12
CA ALA A 294 18.02 18.64 -9.45
C ALA A 294 16.93 18.78 -10.56
N ASP A 295 16.09 19.80 -10.47
CA ASP A 295 15.01 20.09 -11.42
C ASP A 295 13.90 19.00 -11.48
N ALA A 296 13.83 18.14 -10.46
CA ALA A 296 12.82 17.10 -10.35
C ALA A 296 11.40 17.69 -10.26
N ARG A 297 10.42 16.94 -10.75
CA ARG A 297 9.00 17.29 -10.65
C ARG A 297 8.28 16.28 -9.77
N LEU A 298 7.48 16.79 -8.86
CA LEU A 298 6.68 15.96 -7.95
C LEU A 298 5.30 15.69 -8.58
N LEU A 299 4.93 14.42 -8.63
CA LEU A 299 3.55 13.97 -8.81
C LEU A 299 3.07 13.37 -7.49
N SER A 300 2.10 14.01 -6.85
CA SER A 300 1.52 13.51 -5.60
C SER A 300 0.10 14.02 -5.42
N ILE A 301 -0.75 13.21 -4.81
CA ILE A 301 -2.09 13.65 -4.37
C ILE A 301 -2.04 14.48 -3.09
N VAL A 302 -0.92 14.39 -2.35
CA VAL A 302 -0.72 15.09 -1.08
C VAL A 302 0.25 16.26 -1.32
N GLY A 303 -0.28 17.48 -1.35
CA GLY A 303 0.53 18.69 -1.45
C GLY A 303 1.35 18.98 -0.18
N PRO A 304 2.35 19.87 -0.26
CA PRO A 304 3.31 20.11 0.83
C PRO A 304 2.66 20.52 2.17
N GLU A 305 1.59 21.31 2.13
CA GLU A 305 0.89 21.75 3.34
C GLU A 305 0.14 20.60 4.01
N ARG A 306 -0.61 19.80 3.24
CA ARG A 306 -1.29 18.62 3.75
C ARG A 306 -0.30 17.57 4.24
N LEU A 307 0.82 17.39 3.54
CA LEU A 307 1.90 16.51 3.96
C LEU A 307 2.37 16.87 5.36
N ARG A 308 2.64 18.15 5.63
CA ARG A 308 3.06 18.61 6.96
C ARG A 308 2.03 18.27 8.04
N ARG A 309 0.76 18.50 7.79
CA ARG A 309 -0.33 18.21 8.74
C ARG A 309 -0.48 16.72 9.02
N ILE A 310 -0.38 15.87 7.98
CA ILE A 310 -0.40 14.41 8.14
C ILE A 310 0.80 13.95 8.95
N LEU A 311 2.01 14.43 8.63
CA LEU A 311 3.23 14.03 9.32
C LEU A 311 3.22 14.47 10.79
N THR A 312 2.63 15.62 11.12
CA THR A 312 2.47 16.04 12.52
C THR A 312 1.72 14.99 13.35
N ARG A 313 0.67 14.38 12.79
CA ARG A 313 -0.05 13.29 13.48
C ARG A 313 0.68 11.95 13.42
N MET A 314 1.24 11.64 12.27
CA MET A 314 1.94 10.37 12.04
C MET A 314 3.16 10.22 12.97
N LEU A 315 3.83 11.32 13.27
CA LEU A 315 5.04 11.36 14.09
C LEU A 315 4.77 11.70 15.56
N ASP A 316 3.52 11.75 15.98
CA ASP A 316 3.11 11.93 17.37
C ASP A 316 3.05 10.57 18.08
N GLU A 317 3.78 10.45 19.20
CA GLU A 317 3.84 9.22 20.00
C GLU A 317 2.53 8.90 20.72
N THR A 318 1.69 9.91 20.92
CA THR A 318 0.32 9.74 21.46
C THR A 318 -0.67 9.29 20.39
N GLU A 319 -0.27 9.32 19.13
CA GLU A 319 -1.08 8.87 17.98
C GLU A 319 -0.44 7.64 17.31
N PHE A 320 0.24 7.83 16.18
CA PHE A 320 0.71 6.71 15.35
C PHE A 320 2.12 6.23 15.68
N LEU A 321 3.02 7.11 16.11
CA LEU A 321 4.41 6.74 16.29
C LEU A 321 4.60 5.88 17.54
N SER A 322 5.15 4.67 17.39
CA SER A 322 5.57 3.82 18.48
C SER A 322 7.07 3.53 18.45
N ASP A 323 7.62 2.96 19.51
CA ASP A 323 9.03 2.53 19.55
C ASP A 323 9.37 1.47 18.49
N HIS A 324 8.34 0.85 17.89
CA HIS A 324 8.45 -0.29 16.98
C HIS A 324 7.97 0.01 15.54
N GLY A 325 7.63 1.27 15.24
CA GLY A 325 7.11 1.71 13.95
C GLY A 325 5.79 2.46 14.06
N LEU A 326 5.01 2.52 12.96
CA LEU A 326 3.72 3.19 12.94
C LEU A 326 2.58 2.20 13.24
N ARG A 327 1.73 2.58 14.18
CA ARG A 327 0.51 1.87 14.52
C ARG A 327 -0.51 1.96 13.39
N SER A 328 -1.28 0.91 13.17
CA SER A 328 -2.34 0.89 12.15
C SER A 328 -3.57 1.75 12.51
N LEU A 329 -3.79 2.00 13.80
CA LEU A 329 -4.80 2.93 14.33
C LEU A 329 -4.13 3.86 15.35
N SER A 330 -4.56 5.13 15.38
CA SER A 330 -4.07 6.11 16.35
C SER A 330 -4.35 5.65 17.79
N ARG A 331 -3.32 5.72 18.65
CA ARG A 331 -3.43 5.44 20.08
C ARG A 331 -4.38 6.41 20.80
N ALA A 332 -4.69 7.57 20.21
CA ALA A 332 -5.69 8.49 20.76
C ALA A 332 -7.08 7.84 20.93
N HIS A 333 -7.37 6.77 20.18
CA HIS A 333 -8.61 5.99 20.33
C HIS A 333 -8.61 5.07 21.57
N LEU A 334 -7.53 5.02 22.36
CA LEU A 334 -7.52 4.37 23.67
C LEU A 334 -8.38 5.15 24.68
N ASP A 335 -8.18 6.46 24.73
CA ASP A 335 -8.88 7.36 25.68
C ASP A 335 -10.14 7.98 25.06
N HIS A 336 -10.18 8.10 23.74
CA HIS A 336 -11.26 8.68 22.95
C HIS A 336 -11.64 7.75 21.78
N PRO A 337 -12.32 6.61 22.04
CA PRO A 337 -12.80 5.71 21.00
C PRO A 337 -13.68 6.46 20.00
N TRP A 338 -13.62 6.04 18.74
CA TRP A 338 -14.58 6.55 17.77
C TRP A 338 -15.94 5.90 18.01
N GLU A 339 -16.98 6.71 18.13
CA GLU A 339 -18.36 6.26 18.31
C GLU A 339 -19.27 6.96 17.28
N GLY A 340 -20.17 6.20 16.70
CA GLY A 340 -21.13 6.72 15.72
C GLY A 340 -22.29 5.77 15.50
N GLU A 341 -23.31 6.26 14.81
CA GLU A 341 -24.45 5.47 14.39
C GLU A 341 -24.50 5.41 12.87
N ILE A 342 -24.50 4.19 12.32
CA ILE A 342 -24.56 3.94 10.89
C ILE A 342 -25.77 3.06 10.63
N GLY A 343 -26.77 3.60 9.91
CA GLY A 343 -27.98 2.87 9.58
C GLY A 343 -28.79 2.39 10.78
N GLY A 344 -28.83 3.17 11.85
CA GLY A 344 -29.50 2.78 13.09
C GLY A 344 -28.71 1.78 13.94
N THR A 345 -27.48 1.43 13.53
CA THR A 345 -26.61 0.54 14.28
C THR A 345 -25.51 1.37 14.95
N ALA A 346 -25.38 1.24 16.27
CA ALA A 346 -24.29 1.85 17.01
C ALA A 346 -22.97 1.12 16.67
N CYS A 347 -21.98 1.89 16.26
CA CYS A 347 -20.66 1.39 15.88
C CYS A 347 -19.59 2.04 16.77
N ARG A 348 -18.53 1.28 17.06
CA ARG A 348 -17.42 1.74 17.89
C ARG A 348 -16.09 1.20 17.35
N VAL A 349 -15.04 2.03 17.42
CA VAL A 349 -13.68 1.65 17.11
C VAL A 349 -12.78 2.06 18.27
N ASP A 350 -12.20 1.06 18.93
CA ASP A 350 -11.25 1.21 20.04
C ASP A 350 -9.82 0.96 19.53
N TYR A 351 -8.82 1.51 20.24
CA TYR A 351 -7.44 1.14 20.08
C TYR A 351 -7.17 -0.23 20.70
N GLU A 352 -6.75 -1.19 19.89
CA GLU A 352 -6.48 -2.57 20.26
C GLU A 352 -5.06 -2.94 19.79
N PRO A 353 -4.01 -2.69 20.58
CA PRO A 353 -2.62 -2.87 20.11
C PRO A 353 -2.16 -4.32 19.98
N ALA A 354 -2.95 -5.28 20.46
CA ALA A 354 -2.67 -6.71 20.45
C ALA A 354 -3.52 -7.46 19.40
N GLU A 355 -3.92 -8.68 19.69
CA GLU A 355 -4.88 -9.45 18.88
C GLU A 355 -6.27 -8.81 18.94
N SER A 356 -7.08 -9.00 17.91
CA SER A 356 -8.42 -8.40 17.84
C SER A 356 -9.32 -8.88 18.96
N ALA A 357 -10.03 -7.93 19.57
CA ALA A 357 -11.13 -8.21 20.51
C ALA A 357 -12.50 -8.27 19.81
N THR A 358 -12.57 -8.03 18.51
CA THR A 358 -13.81 -8.02 17.72
C THR A 358 -13.95 -9.29 16.88
N PRO A 359 -15.19 -9.78 16.61
CA PRO A 359 -15.41 -10.92 15.76
C PRO A 359 -15.37 -10.59 14.25
N LEU A 360 -15.05 -9.37 13.86
CA LEU A 360 -14.96 -8.96 12.47
C LEU A 360 -13.87 -9.78 11.76
N PHE A 361 -14.16 -10.30 10.58
CA PHE A 361 -13.26 -11.13 9.78
C PHE A 361 -12.61 -12.33 10.49
N GLY A 362 -13.29 -12.95 11.43
CA GLY A 362 -12.81 -14.15 12.11
C GLY A 362 -11.78 -13.90 13.22
N GLY A 363 -11.35 -12.67 13.45
CA GLY A 363 -10.60 -12.26 14.64
C GLY A 363 -9.10 -12.54 14.67
N ASN A 364 -8.50 -13.10 13.62
CA ASN A 364 -7.05 -13.38 13.58
C ASN A 364 -6.21 -12.17 13.20
N SER A 365 -6.75 -11.32 12.33
CA SER A 365 -6.06 -10.15 11.80
C SER A 365 -6.57 -8.90 12.49
N ASN A 366 -5.67 -8.08 13.00
CA ASN A 366 -6.03 -6.86 13.72
C ASN A 366 -5.37 -5.63 13.13
N TRP A 367 -6.18 -4.67 12.63
CA TRP A 367 -5.76 -3.39 12.09
C TRP A 367 -6.12 -2.21 13.00
N ARG A 368 -6.43 -2.47 14.28
CA ARG A 368 -6.82 -1.45 15.27
C ARG A 368 -5.70 -1.10 16.26
N GLY A 369 -4.44 -1.07 15.80
CA GLY A 369 -3.34 -0.62 16.63
C GLY A 369 -2.00 -1.30 16.41
N PRO A 370 -1.91 -2.57 15.98
CA PRO A 370 -0.65 -3.23 15.69
C PRO A 370 0.20 -2.54 14.61
N VAL A 371 1.49 -2.87 14.62
CA VAL A 371 2.46 -2.47 13.60
C VAL A 371 2.52 -3.53 12.50
N TRP A 372 2.31 -3.11 11.25
CA TRP A 372 2.33 -3.94 10.06
C TRP A 372 3.48 -3.53 9.13
N PHE A 373 4.34 -4.47 8.77
CA PHE A 373 5.51 -4.18 7.93
C PHE A 373 5.16 -3.62 6.55
N PRO A 374 4.18 -4.17 5.79
CA PRO A 374 3.91 -3.70 4.44
C PRO A 374 3.62 -2.21 4.34
N LEU A 375 2.67 -1.71 5.15
CA LEU A 375 2.29 -0.30 5.09
C LEU A 375 3.38 0.63 5.67
N ASN A 376 4.08 0.19 6.73
CA ASN A 376 5.23 0.93 7.25
C ASN A 376 6.34 1.05 6.20
N HIS A 377 6.62 -0.02 5.46
CA HIS A 377 7.61 -0.03 4.39
C HIS A 377 7.24 0.98 3.28
N LEU A 378 5.97 0.99 2.86
CA LEU A 378 5.51 1.94 1.85
C LEU A 378 5.55 3.41 2.32
N VAL A 379 5.29 3.67 3.62
CA VAL A 379 5.50 5.01 4.21
C VAL A 379 6.97 5.41 4.10
N ILE A 380 7.90 4.53 4.48
CA ILE A 380 9.34 4.79 4.42
C ILE A 380 9.79 5.12 2.99
N GLU A 381 9.37 4.33 2.01
CA GLU A 381 9.66 4.61 0.60
C GLU A 381 9.09 5.95 0.14
N SER A 382 7.85 6.25 0.53
CA SER A 382 7.20 7.52 0.17
C SER A 382 7.95 8.71 0.75
N LEU A 383 8.38 8.64 2.00
CA LEU A 383 9.20 9.68 2.64
C LEU A 383 10.54 9.88 1.91
N ARG A 384 11.20 8.80 1.48
CA ARG A 384 12.43 8.89 0.67
C ARG A 384 12.19 9.53 -0.68
N ARG A 385 11.04 9.26 -1.34
CA ARG A 385 10.63 9.92 -2.58
C ARG A 385 10.39 11.43 -2.36
N TYR A 386 9.68 11.81 -1.31
CA TYR A 386 9.50 13.22 -0.94
C TYR A 386 10.84 13.90 -0.61
N GLN A 387 11.75 13.22 0.09
CA GLN A 387 13.11 13.72 0.37
C GLN A 387 13.88 14.05 -0.92
N ARG A 388 13.82 13.20 -1.93
CA ARG A 388 14.45 13.45 -3.24
C ARG A 388 13.96 14.75 -3.88
N TYR A 389 12.71 15.10 -3.68
CA TYR A 389 12.13 16.32 -4.23
C TYR A 389 12.44 17.56 -3.38
N PHE A 390 12.17 17.48 -2.08
CA PHE A 390 12.29 18.64 -1.18
C PHE A 390 13.73 18.93 -0.76
N GLY A 391 14.58 17.91 -0.67
CA GLY A 391 15.94 18.02 -0.11
C GLY A 391 15.93 18.30 1.40
N ASP A 392 17.07 18.72 1.92
CA ASP A 392 17.31 18.89 3.36
C ASP A 392 16.70 20.18 3.95
N SER A 393 16.21 21.08 3.10
CA SER A 393 15.60 22.33 3.57
C SER A 393 14.17 22.18 4.10
N TRP A 394 13.51 21.05 3.80
CA TRP A 394 12.16 20.76 4.25
C TRP A 394 12.22 19.77 5.44
N THR A 395 11.83 20.26 6.63
CA THR A 395 11.94 19.49 7.87
C THR A 395 10.60 19.42 8.62
N VAL A 396 10.48 18.43 9.49
CA VAL A 396 9.38 18.25 10.44
C VAL A 396 9.95 17.91 11.82
N GLU A 397 9.13 18.08 12.86
CA GLU A 397 9.52 17.62 14.20
C GLU A 397 9.46 16.09 14.30
N LEU A 398 10.46 15.48 14.94
CA LEU A 398 10.56 14.04 15.17
C LEU A 398 11.09 13.73 16.58
N PRO A 399 10.28 13.19 17.50
CA PRO A 399 8.81 13.10 17.45
C PRO A 399 8.13 14.48 17.45
N THR A 400 6.86 14.52 17.06
CA THR A 400 6.04 15.74 17.13
C THR A 400 6.02 16.29 18.54
N GLY A 401 6.22 17.61 18.70
CA GLY A 401 6.28 18.29 19.99
C GLY A 401 7.66 18.22 20.68
N SER A 402 8.67 17.56 20.12
CA SER A 402 10.01 17.45 20.70
C SER A 402 10.88 18.70 20.48
N GLY A 403 10.54 19.54 19.51
CA GLY A 403 11.39 20.63 19.03
C GLY A 403 12.57 20.20 18.17
N VAL A 404 12.78 18.88 17.97
CA VAL A 404 13.87 18.33 17.14
C VAL A 404 13.42 18.26 15.69
N GLN A 405 14.09 19.01 14.82
CA GLN A 405 13.80 19.01 13.39
C GLN A 405 14.55 17.89 12.67
N ALA A 406 13.85 17.18 11.81
CA ALA A 406 14.40 16.10 10.99
C ALA A 406 13.95 16.27 9.53
N THR A 407 14.82 15.93 8.60
CA THR A 407 14.50 15.78 7.17
C THR A 407 13.62 14.55 6.96
N LEU A 408 12.95 14.44 5.81
CA LEU A 408 12.13 13.27 5.50
C LEU A 408 12.97 12.00 5.35
N GLY A 409 14.23 12.13 4.94
CA GLY A 409 15.19 11.02 4.92
C GLY A 409 15.50 10.51 6.33
N GLU A 410 15.79 11.42 7.28
CA GLU A 410 16.02 11.06 8.68
C GLU A 410 14.77 10.44 9.33
N VAL A 411 13.57 10.93 9.00
CA VAL A 411 12.30 10.29 9.43
C VAL A 411 12.20 8.87 8.90
N ALA A 412 12.48 8.65 7.62
CA ALA A 412 12.46 7.32 7.00
C ALA A 412 13.48 6.36 7.64
N ASP A 413 14.67 6.87 7.96
CA ASP A 413 15.73 6.09 8.62
C ASP A 413 15.36 5.74 10.07
N GLU A 414 14.73 6.66 10.80
CA GLU A 414 14.25 6.41 12.17
C GLU A 414 13.11 5.36 12.17
N LEU A 415 12.14 5.44 11.27
CA LEU A 415 11.11 4.43 11.13
C LEU A 415 11.71 3.06 10.77
N SER A 416 12.68 3.03 9.86
CA SER A 416 13.41 1.80 9.51
C SER A 416 14.15 1.23 10.72
N ARG A 417 14.76 2.07 11.54
CA ARG A 417 15.44 1.67 12.79
C ARG A 417 14.44 1.07 13.79
N ARG A 418 13.28 1.72 13.99
CA ARG A 418 12.23 1.24 14.91
C ARG A 418 11.70 -0.12 14.48
N LEU A 419 11.40 -0.33 13.20
CA LEU A 419 10.95 -1.64 12.68
C LEU A 419 12.01 -2.73 12.87
N ARG A 420 13.28 -2.44 12.56
CA ARG A 420 14.37 -3.40 12.74
C ARG A 420 14.61 -3.73 14.20
N SER A 421 14.37 -2.80 15.13
CA SER A 421 14.57 -3.01 16.56
C SER A 421 13.70 -4.14 17.11
N ILE A 422 12.57 -4.46 16.48
CA ILE A 422 11.71 -5.61 16.83
C ILE A 422 12.53 -6.92 16.88
N PHE A 423 13.49 -7.07 15.97
CA PHE A 423 14.30 -8.27 15.82
C PHE A 423 15.70 -8.17 16.44
N LEU A 424 16.05 -7.01 17.01
CA LEU A 424 17.38 -6.81 17.61
C LEU A 424 17.32 -6.96 19.14
N PRO A 425 18.42 -7.41 19.78
CA PRO A 425 18.49 -7.46 21.22
C PRO A 425 18.28 -6.06 21.84
N ASP A 426 17.33 -5.95 22.78
CA ASP A 426 17.09 -4.71 23.51
C ASP A 426 17.97 -4.68 24.77
N PRO A 427 18.94 -3.75 24.85
CA PRO A 427 19.80 -3.64 26.04
C PRO A 427 19.03 -3.25 27.30
N HIS A 428 17.90 -2.54 27.18
CA HIS A 428 17.05 -2.15 28.32
C HIS A 428 16.18 -3.29 28.83
N ALA A 429 15.93 -4.30 28.00
CA ALA A 429 15.19 -5.52 28.35
C ALA A 429 16.12 -6.72 28.62
N GLY A 430 17.37 -6.46 29.04
CA GLY A 430 18.34 -7.53 29.33
C GLY A 430 18.79 -8.32 28.11
N GLY A 431 18.73 -7.73 26.93
CA GLY A 431 19.11 -8.35 25.66
C GLY A 431 17.98 -9.16 25.00
N ARG A 432 16.78 -9.18 25.57
CA ARG A 432 15.63 -9.86 24.96
C ARG A 432 15.15 -9.07 23.74
N ARG A 433 14.83 -9.77 22.65
CA ARG A 433 14.27 -9.16 21.45
C ARG A 433 12.79 -8.84 21.64
N PRO A 434 12.28 -7.65 21.23
CA PRO A 434 10.86 -7.31 21.33
C PRO A 434 9.92 -8.33 20.71
N VAL A 435 10.27 -8.94 19.58
CA VAL A 435 9.47 -9.99 18.92
C VAL A 435 9.03 -11.11 19.90
N PHE A 436 9.83 -11.40 20.93
CA PHE A 436 9.54 -12.42 21.95
C PHE A 436 8.92 -11.85 23.22
N ALA A 437 8.49 -10.58 23.25
CA ALA A 437 7.90 -9.95 24.44
C ALA A 437 6.49 -10.45 24.76
N ALA A 438 5.82 -11.19 23.86
CA ALA A 438 4.51 -11.78 24.13
C ALA A 438 4.57 -12.77 25.31
N THR A 439 3.46 -12.87 26.03
CA THR A 439 3.30 -13.72 27.24
C THR A 439 3.34 -15.22 26.95
N ARG A 440 3.30 -15.67 25.70
CA ARG A 440 3.60 -17.07 25.34
C ARG A 440 5.06 -17.32 25.68
N ALA A 441 5.30 -18.05 26.77
CA ALA A 441 6.63 -18.48 27.16
C ALA A 441 7.20 -19.38 26.06
N PHE A 442 8.14 -18.85 25.28
CA PHE A 442 9.00 -19.72 24.49
C PHE A 442 9.79 -20.62 25.45
N PRO A 443 10.01 -21.89 25.11
CA PRO A 443 10.87 -22.75 25.90
C PRO A 443 12.21 -22.06 26.18
N PRO A 444 12.81 -22.26 27.38
CA PRO A 444 14.09 -21.62 27.74
C PRO A 444 15.25 -21.95 26.79
N ASP A 445 15.12 -23.06 26.06
CA ASP A 445 16.06 -23.58 25.08
C ASP A 445 15.70 -23.19 23.65
N TRP A 446 14.69 -22.29 23.44
CA TRP A 446 14.37 -21.78 22.12
C TRP A 446 15.59 -21.07 21.52
N PRO A 447 16.00 -21.42 20.30
CA PRO A 447 17.10 -20.73 19.64
C PRO A 447 16.79 -19.24 19.53
N ASP A 448 17.80 -18.40 19.71
CA ASP A 448 17.68 -16.93 19.60
C ASP A 448 17.42 -16.44 18.15
N ASP A 449 16.84 -17.32 17.35
CA ASP A 449 16.48 -17.05 15.97
C ASP A 449 15.11 -16.34 15.92
N PRO A 450 15.03 -15.13 15.35
CA PRO A 450 13.79 -14.40 15.29
C PRO A 450 12.77 -15.10 14.40
N LEU A 451 11.52 -15.15 14.88
CA LEU A 451 10.38 -15.59 14.09
C LEU A 451 9.74 -14.40 13.36
N PHE A 452 9.32 -14.63 12.14
CA PHE A 452 8.64 -13.63 11.33
C PHE A 452 7.13 -13.80 11.53
N PHE A 453 6.58 -12.99 12.43
CA PHE A 453 5.13 -12.95 12.70
C PHE A 453 4.40 -12.10 11.67
N GLU A 454 3.09 -12.25 11.59
CA GLU A 454 2.23 -11.55 10.65
C GLU A 454 2.20 -10.05 10.92
N TYR A 455 2.06 -9.67 12.21
CA TYR A 455 2.09 -8.29 12.69
C TYR A 455 2.66 -8.22 14.11
N PHE A 456 2.79 -7.02 14.64
CA PHE A 456 3.47 -6.80 15.92
C PHE A 456 2.63 -5.90 16.81
N HIS A 457 2.66 -6.18 18.12
CA HIS A 457 1.96 -5.39 19.13
C HIS A 457 2.36 -3.91 19.06
N GLY A 458 1.37 -3.01 18.96
CA GLY A 458 1.58 -1.58 18.74
C GLY A 458 2.48 -0.87 19.75
N ASP A 459 2.53 -1.34 20.99
CA ASP A 459 3.28 -0.70 22.08
C ASP A 459 4.51 -1.48 22.54
N THR A 460 4.57 -2.80 22.33
CA THR A 460 5.66 -3.66 22.85
C THR A 460 6.52 -4.33 21.79
N GLY A 461 6.10 -4.29 20.52
CA GLY A 461 6.78 -4.97 19.43
C GLY A 461 6.71 -6.49 19.46
N ALA A 462 5.89 -7.08 20.35
CA ALA A 462 5.71 -8.53 20.43
C ALA A 462 5.08 -9.07 19.15
N GLY A 463 5.58 -10.20 18.65
CA GLY A 463 5.04 -10.87 17.48
C GLY A 463 3.64 -11.43 17.74
N LEU A 464 2.72 -11.25 16.80
CA LEU A 464 1.31 -11.60 16.88
C LEU A 464 0.82 -12.17 15.52
N GLY A 465 -0.37 -12.78 15.54
CA GLY A 465 -0.95 -13.41 14.36
C GLY A 465 -0.20 -14.70 13.98
N ALA A 466 -0.17 -15.01 12.68
CA ALA A 466 0.57 -16.16 12.18
C ALA A 466 2.06 -16.04 12.50
N SER A 467 2.65 -17.13 13.00
CA SER A 467 4.08 -17.24 13.23
C SER A 467 4.78 -17.92 12.05
N HIS A 468 6.09 -17.75 11.93
CA HIS A 468 6.90 -18.25 10.81
C HIS A 468 6.46 -17.69 9.44
N GLN A 469 5.75 -16.58 9.43
CA GLN A 469 5.41 -15.91 8.19
C GLN A 469 6.65 -15.22 7.66
N THR A 470 7.30 -15.86 6.71
CA THR A 470 8.47 -15.31 6.02
C THR A 470 8.09 -14.32 4.92
N GLY A 471 6.81 -14.17 4.64
CA GLY A 471 6.26 -13.36 3.57
C GLY A 471 6.55 -11.86 3.73
N TRP A 472 5.53 -11.06 3.95
CA TRP A 472 5.69 -9.60 3.97
C TRP A 472 6.54 -9.06 5.13
N THR A 473 6.65 -9.76 6.25
CA THR A 473 7.58 -9.38 7.34
C THR A 473 9.05 -9.54 6.93
N GLY A 474 9.32 -10.35 5.91
CA GLY A 474 10.62 -10.43 5.24
C GLY A 474 11.11 -9.10 4.63
N LEU A 475 10.20 -8.10 4.46
CA LEU A 475 10.57 -6.73 4.09
C LEU A 475 11.57 -6.08 5.03
N VAL A 476 11.75 -6.59 6.25
CA VAL A 476 12.83 -6.15 7.16
C VAL A 476 14.20 -6.24 6.49
N ALA A 477 14.40 -7.17 5.56
CA ALA A 477 15.63 -7.30 4.79
C ALA A 477 15.88 -6.08 3.89
N ASP A 478 14.84 -5.50 3.31
CA ASP A 478 14.94 -4.31 2.46
C ASP A 478 15.17 -3.00 3.28
N LEU A 479 14.90 -3.04 4.59
CA LEU A 479 15.19 -1.95 5.53
C LEU A 479 16.61 -2.00 6.11
N ALA A 480 17.35 -3.07 5.89
CA ALA A 480 18.72 -3.18 6.36
C ALA A 480 19.63 -2.25 5.56
N PRO A 481 20.65 -1.64 6.19
CA PRO A 481 21.69 -0.91 5.44
C PRO A 481 22.60 -1.94 4.73
N PHE A 482 22.11 -2.53 3.65
CA PHE A 482 22.97 -3.28 2.74
C PHE A 482 23.88 -2.25 2.09
N GLY A 483 25.20 -2.35 2.38
CA GLY A 483 26.16 -1.37 2.00
C GLY A 483 25.98 -0.84 0.57
N ARG A 484 25.62 0.43 0.46
CA ARG A 484 25.76 1.30 -0.72
C ARG A 484 25.18 0.81 -2.06
N ALA A 485 23.97 0.29 -2.09
CA ALA A 485 23.19 0.33 -3.33
C ALA A 485 22.53 1.71 -3.55
N ASP A 486 22.34 2.48 -2.50
CA ASP A 486 21.70 3.81 -2.57
C ASP A 486 22.55 4.90 -3.26
N ALA A 487 23.85 4.66 -3.47
CA ALA A 487 24.71 5.60 -4.20
C ALA A 487 24.60 5.51 -5.73
N ALA A 488 23.94 4.48 -6.28
CA ALA A 488 23.78 4.29 -7.72
C ALA A 488 22.50 4.92 -8.28
N ILE A 489 21.64 5.52 -7.44
CA ILE A 489 20.39 6.20 -7.86
C ILE A 489 20.67 7.67 -8.23
N ALA A 490 21.89 8.16 -8.00
CA ALA A 490 22.30 9.55 -8.26
C ALA A 490 23.20 9.69 -9.51
N GLY A 491 23.16 8.75 -10.45
CA GLY A 491 23.90 8.82 -11.70
C GLY A 491 23.01 8.67 -12.92
#